data_54dcf21bc263f0683e9d42cdfb32d6bd
#
_entry.id   54dcf21bc263f0683e9d42cdfb32d6bd
#
_cell.length_a   1.000
_cell.length_b   1.000
_cell.length_c   1.000
_cell.angle_alpha   90.00
_cell.angle_beta   90.00
_cell.angle_gamma   90.00
#
_symmetry.space_group_name_H-M   'P 1'
#
loop_
_entity.id
_entity.type
_entity.pdbx_description
1 polymer ?
#
loop_
_entity_poly.entity_id
_entity_poly.type
_entity_poly.pdbx_seq_one_letter_code
_entity_poly.pdbx_strand_id
1 'polypeptide(L)'
;LIKQLEGKMKLLEMVVSLAYLSKVNYSNTFGQVRMWDTLIYNNLLRKNIVIPPKTHSSKSANFEGAYVKEPQIGAHNWVVNFDLNSLYPHLIMQYNISPETLITDELPPELQEIKDGRPGVNGLLNETLSLQALEKYKVTYTHNNEFYKTDKQGFLPEMMQELYDNRVKYKLLMIEAKKKLEKEKDRKEKKELSN
;
A
#
# COMPACT_ATOMS: atom_id res chain seq x y z
N LEU A 1 -13.82 33.96 -1.90
CA LEU A 1 -13.03 32.92 -2.59
C LEU A 1 -12.79 31.69 -1.71
N ILE A 2 -12.20 31.82 -0.48
CA ILE A 2 -11.88 30.69 0.43
C ILE A 2 -13.14 29.89 0.79
N LYS A 3 -14.23 30.56 1.21
CA LYS A 3 -15.51 29.89 1.50
C LYS A 3 -16.11 29.17 0.28
N GLN A 4 -15.93 29.72 -0.92
CA GLN A 4 -16.41 29.08 -2.15
C GLN A 4 -15.58 27.86 -2.52
N LEU A 5 -14.26 27.92 -2.31
CA LEU A 5 -13.36 26.77 -2.48
C LEU A 5 -13.71 25.66 -1.48
N GLU A 6 -13.88 26.00 -0.21
CA GLU A 6 -14.28 25.03 0.81
C GLU A 6 -15.63 24.37 0.48
N GLY A 7 -16.62 25.15 0.07
CA GLY A 7 -17.94 24.63 -0.34
C GLY A 7 -17.88 23.63 -1.49
N LYS A 8 -16.91 23.79 -2.41
CA LYS A 8 -16.70 22.88 -3.54
C LYS A 8 -15.82 21.67 -3.20
N MET A 9 -14.74 21.89 -2.48
CA MET A 9 -13.68 20.90 -2.25
C MET A 9 -13.83 20.13 -0.93
N LYS A 10 -14.57 20.71 0.04
CA LYS A 10 -14.78 20.12 1.39
C LYS A 10 -13.47 19.73 2.08
N LEU A 11 -12.47 20.58 1.99
CA LEU A 11 -11.13 20.32 2.50
C LEU A 11 -11.09 20.19 4.02
N LEU A 12 -11.90 20.99 4.73
CA LEU A 12 -11.99 20.91 6.20
C LEU A 12 -12.57 19.56 6.65
N GLU A 13 -13.63 19.08 5.98
CA GLU A 13 -14.22 17.78 6.24
C GLU A 13 -13.20 16.67 6.01
N MET A 14 -12.43 16.75 4.93
CA MET A 14 -11.37 15.80 4.62
C MET A 14 -10.25 15.83 5.68
N VAL A 15 -9.76 17.00 6.05
CA VAL A 15 -8.68 17.15 7.04
C VAL A 15 -9.11 16.63 8.42
N VAL A 16 -10.33 16.95 8.86
CA VAL A 16 -10.86 16.46 10.15
C VAL A 16 -11.03 14.94 10.10
N SER A 17 -11.53 14.38 8.99
CA SER A 17 -11.68 12.94 8.81
C SER A 17 -10.33 12.22 8.85
N LEU A 18 -9.31 12.75 8.17
CA LEU A 18 -7.95 12.23 8.21
C LEU A 18 -7.33 12.32 9.60
N ALA A 19 -7.49 13.45 10.30
CA ALA A 19 -7.00 13.64 11.65
C ALA A 19 -7.61 12.62 12.62
N TYR A 20 -8.92 12.41 12.52
CA TYR A 20 -9.64 11.43 13.34
C TYR A 20 -9.19 9.99 13.03
N LEU A 21 -9.11 9.62 11.76
CA LEU A 21 -8.68 8.30 11.32
C LEU A 21 -7.24 7.99 11.79
N SER A 22 -6.33 8.94 11.62
CA SER A 22 -4.91 8.79 11.94
C SER A 22 -4.61 9.07 13.42
N LYS A 23 -5.59 9.59 14.19
CA LYS A 23 -5.44 10.01 15.60
C LYS A 23 -4.31 11.04 15.80
N VAL A 24 -4.20 11.97 14.88
CA VAL A 24 -3.25 13.07 14.92
C VAL A 24 -3.96 14.41 15.05
N ASN A 25 -3.21 15.45 15.43
CA ASN A 25 -3.75 16.81 15.38
C ASN A 25 -4.00 17.21 13.91
N TYR A 26 -5.03 18.03 13.65
CA TYR A 26 -5.39 18.44 12.28
C TYR A 26 -4.21 19.08 11.52
N SER A 27 -3.35 19.83 12.18
CA SER A 27 -2.13 20.41 11.60
C SER A 27 -1.10 19.35 11.12
N ASN A 28 -1.14 18.15 11.70
CA ASN A 28 -0.22 17.06 11.35
C ASN A 28 -0.70 16.24 10.14
N THR A 29 -1.92 16.45 9.66
CA THR A 29 -2.46 15.77 8.47
C THR A 29 -1.74 16.15 7.18
N PHE A 30 -1.03 17.28 7.16
CA PHE A 30 -0.18 17.69 6.04
C PHE A 30 1.13 16.88 5.95
N GLY A 31 1.48 16.11 6.97
CA GLY A 31 2.67 15.26 7.02
C GLY A 31 2.30 13.78 6.96
N GLN A 32 2.44 13.16 5.79
CA GLN A 32 2.11 11.74 5.60
C GLN A 32 2.88 10.82 6.56
N VAL A 33 4.18 11.08 6.75
CA VAL A 33 5.02 10.30 7.68
C VAL A 33 4.48 10.34 9.10
N ARG A 34 4.03 11.51 9.57
CA ARG A 34 3.46 11.67 10.91
C ARG A 34 2.16 10.87 11.09
N MET A 35 1.30 10.86 10.06
CA MET A 35 0.08 10.05 10.09
C MET A 35 0.41 8.56 10.18
N TRP A 36 1.33 8.07 9.37
CA TRP A 36 1.76 6.68 9.40
C TRP A 36 2.42 6.29 10.71
N ASP A 37 3.33 7.11 11.24
CA ASP A 37 3.95 6.89 12.55
C ASP A 37 2.89 6.67 13.64
N THR A 38 1.85 7.52 13.65
CA THR A 38 0.80 7.45 14.66
C THR A 38 -0.14 6.26 14.45
N LEU A 39 -0.48 5.93 13.19
CA LEU A 39 -1.27 4.74 12.88
C LEU A 39 -0.57 3.46 13.33
N ILE A 40 0.71 3.32 12.99
CA ILE A 40 1.54 2.17 13.38
C ILE A 40 1.65 2.10 14.90
N TYR A 41 1.98 3.23 15.55
CA TYR A 41 2.07 3.30 17.01
C TYR A 41 0.79 2.82 17.69
N ASN A 42 -0.37 3.35 17.28
CA ASN A 42 -1.66 2.96 17.87
C ASN A 42 -2.04 1.49 17.58
N ASN A 43 -1.64 0.95 16.43
CA ASN A 43 -1.86 -0.45 16.11
C ASN A 43 -1.03 -1.37 17.03
N LEU A 44 0.26 -1.10 17.15
CA LEU A 44 1.19 -1.86 17.99
C LEU A 44 0.86 -1.73 19.48
N LEU A 45 0.49 -0.52 19.94
CA LEU A 45 0.05 -0.30 21.32
C LEU A 45 -1.16 -1.16 21.69
N ARG A 46 -2.15 -1.27 20.80
CA ARG A 46 -3.31 -2.16 21.01
C ARG A 46 -2.94 -3.63 21.10
N LYS A 47 -1.83 -4.02 20.47
CA LYS A 47 -1.28 -5.38 20.50
C LYS A 47 -0.29 -5.60 21.67
N ASN A 48 -0.12 -4.61 22.55
CA ASN A 48 0.88 -4.62 23.63
C ASN A 48 2.32 -4.80 23.13
N ILE A 49 2.63 -4.27 21.95
CA ILE A 49 3.97 -4.31 21.37
C ILE A 49 4.64 -2.95 21.58
N VAL A 50 5.81 -2.98 22.23
CA VAL A 50 6.61 -1.78 22.47
C VAL A 50 7.47 -1.48 21.24
N ILE A 51 7.39 -0.23 20.76
CA ILE A 51 8.25 0.23 19.67
C ILE A 51 9.58 0.69 20.25
N PRO A 52 10.73 0.21 19.74
CA PRO A 52 12.03 0.67 20.20
C PRO A 52 12.23 2.16 19.89
N PRO A 53 13.05 2.87 20.69
CA PRO A 53 13.35 4.27 20.44
C PRO A 53 14.04 4.44 19.07
N LYS A 54 13.80 5.59 18.43
CA LYS A 54 14.45 5.91 17.15
C LYS A 54 15.97 5.98 17.35
N THR A 55 16.70 5.13 16.65
CA THR A 55 18.14 5.24 16.54
C THR A 55 18.49 6.22 15.41
N HIS A 56 19.38 7.15 15.65
CA HIS A 56 19.91 8.01 14.60
C HIS A 56 20.84 7.21 13.69
N SER A 57 20.28 6.61 12.64
CA SER A 57 21.10 6.06 11.57
C SER A 57 21.33 7.14 10.53
N SER A 58 22.59 7.35 10.17
CA SER A 58 22.92 8.16 8.99
C SER A 58 22.31 7.49 7.76
N LYS A 59 21.47 8.22 7.01
CA LYS A 59 20.96 7.76 5.71
C LYS A 59 22.13 7.64 4.74
N SER A 60 22.80 6.51 4.72
CA SER A 60 23.94 6.26 3.83
C SER A 60 23.57 5.63 2.49
N ALA A 61 22.32 5.19 2.31
CA ALA A 61 21.86 4.56 1.08
C ALA A 61 20.85 5.45 0.35
N ASN A 62 21.19 5.80 -0.89
CA ASN A 62 20.20 6.31 -1.85
C ASN A 62 19.38 5.12 -2.33
N PHE A 63 18.07 5.21 -2.22
CA PHE A 63 17.17 4.24 -2.83
C PHE A 63 17.04 4.57 -4.31
N GLU A 64 17.27 3.57 -5.16
CA GLU A 64 16.95 3.67 -6.58
C GLU A 64 15.43 3.82 -6.73
N GLY A 65 14.98 4.83 -7.48
CA GLY A 65 13.56 5.07 -7.73
C GLY A 65 12.95 4.06 -8.69
N ALA A 66 11.65 4.21 -8.97
CA ALA A 66 10.99 3.38 -9.97
C ALA A 66 11.60 3.57 -11.36
N TYR A 67 11.78 2.47 -12.07
CA TYR A 67 12.22 2.51 -13.47
C TYR A 67 11.14 3.16 -14.34
N VAL A 68 11.52 4.20 -15.07
CA VAL A 68 10.66 4.87 -16.05
C VAL A 68 11.30 4.70 -17.42
N LYS A 69 10.62 3.95 -18.30
CA LYS A 69 11.07 3.79 -19.65
C LYS A 69 10.73 5.04 -20.48
N GLU A 70 11.70 5.55 -21.22
CA GLU A 70 11.47 6.64 -22.16
C GLU A 70 10.39 6.28 -23.19
N PRO A 71 9.39 7.16 -23.41
CA PRO A 71 8.34 6.90 -24.37
C PRO A 71 8.87 6.93 -25.79
N GLN A 72 8.37 6.04 -26.63
CA GLN A 72 8.61 6.13 -28.08
C GLN A 72 7.71 7.21 -28.65
N ILE A 73 8.33 8.27 -29.20
CA ILE A 73 7.61 9.39 -29.79
C ILE A 73 7.05 8.97 -31.15
N GLY A 74 5.75 9.21 -31.36
CA GLY A 74 5.08 8.92 -32.62
C GLY A 74 3.59 8.63 -32.46
N ALA A 75 2.93 8.36 -33.58
CA ALA A 75 1.56 7.86 -33.60
C ALA A 75 1.58 6.34 -33.49
N HIS A 76 0.82 5.80 -32.54
CA HIS A 76 0.71 4.38 -32.30
C HIS A 76 -0.72 3.90 -32.49
N ASN A 77 -0.88 2.80 -33.23
CA ASN A 77 -2.15 2.10 -33.38
C ASN A 77 -2.29 1.03 -32.30
N TRP A 78 -3.51 0.81 -31.81
CA TRP A 78 -3.82 -0.27 -30.84
C TRP A 78 -3.05 -0.14 -29.52
N VAL A 79 -3.16 1.03 -28.88
CA VAL A 79 -2.54 1.26 -27.56
C VAL A 79 -3.39 0.61 -26.47
N VAL A 80 -2.76 -0.27 -25.69
CA VAL A 80 -3.37 -0.89 -24.51
C VAL A 80 -2.64 -0.39 -23.27
N ASN A 81 -3.40 0.09 -22.30
CA ASN A 81 -2.88 0.60 -21.02
C ASN A 81 -3.26 -0.36 -19.89
N PHE A 82 -2.29 -0.77 -19.10
CA PHE A 82 -2.48 -1.58 -17.90
C PHE A 82 -2.02 -0.79 -16.68
N ASP A 83 -2.82 -0.83 -15.63
CA ASP A 83 -2.49 -0.24 -14.34
C ASP A 83 -2.73 -1.24 -13.21
N LEU A 84 -1.76 -1.33 -12.29
CA LEU A 84 -1.85 -2.21 -11.13
C LEU A 84 -2.43 -1.44 -9.94
N ASN A 85 -3.65 -1.77 -9.58
CA ASN A 85 -4.33 -1.17 -8.44
C ASN A 85 -3.55 -1.37 -7.14
N SER A 86 -3.21 -0.26 -6.47
CA SER A 86 -2.60 -0.29 -5.13
C SER A 86 -1.35 -1.19 -5.06
N LEU A 87 -0.45 -1.08 -6.04
CA LEU A 87 0.73 -1.95 -6.20
C LEU A 87 1.53 -2.12 -4.90
N TYR A 88 1.96 -1.02 -4.26
CA TYR A 88 2.79 -1.10 -3.05
C TYR A 88 2.11 -1.83 -1.88
N PRO A 89 0.85 -1.52 -1.51
CA PRO A 89 0.13 -2.29 -0.50
C PRO A 89 0.06 -3.78 -0.81
N HIS A 90 -0.21 -4.15 -2.07
CA HIS A 90 -0.27 -5.57 -2.46
C HIS A 90 1.08 -6.26 -2.39
N LEU A 91 2.18 -5.60 -2.75
CA LEU A 91 3.52 -6.16 -2.59
C LEU A 91 3.87 -6.37 -1.10
N ILE A 92 3.54 -5.42 -0.23
CA ILE A 92 3.72 -5.58 1.22
C ILE A 92 2.95 -6.79 1.74
N MET A 93 1.70 -6.97 1.31
CA MET A 93 0.86 -8.11 1.71
C MET A 93 1.37 -9.43 1.13
N GLN A 94 1.72 -9.45 -0.16
CA GLN A 94 2.14 -10.65 -0.87
C GLN A 94 3.45 -11.21 -0.35
N TYR A 95 4.43 -10.35 -0.10
CA TYR A 95 5.75 -10.75 0.39
C TYR A 95 5.84 -10.78 1.91
N ASN A 96 4.76 -10.45 2.61
CA ASN A 96 4.73 -10.36 4.07
C ASN A 96 5.79 -9.42 4.65
N ILE A 97 5.98 -8.27 4.00
CA ILE A 97 7.04 -7.30 4.35
C ILE A 97 6.68 -6.60 5.65
N SER A 98 7.42 -6.93 6.71
CA SER A 98 7.28 -6.29 8.02
C SER A 98 8.59 -6.44 8.80
N PRO A 99 8.93 -5.53 9.72
CA PRO A 99 10.17 -5.62 10.48
C PRO A 99 10.34 -6.95 11.23
N GLU A 100 9.26 -7.48 11.81
CA GLU A 100 9.31 -8.73 12.60
C GLU A 100 9.32 -9.99 11.75
N THR A 101 9.00 -9.89 10.46
CA THR A 101 9.06 -11.03 9.54
C THR A 101 10.36 -11.09 8.76
N LEU A 102 11.15 -9.99 8.76
CA LEU A 102 12.47 -9.94 8.13
C LEU A 102 13.43 -10.92 8.84
N ILE A 103 14.10 -11.74 8.05
CA ILE A 103 15.11 -12.67 8.58
C ILE A 103 16.45 -11.94 8.65
N THR A 104 16.90 -11.72 9.89
CA THR A 104 18.21 -11.10 10.19
C THR A 104 19.23 -12.11 10.70
N ASP A 105 18.77 -13.30 11.04
CA ASP A 105 19.60 -14.37 11.57
C ASP A 105 20.39 -15.09 10.45
N GLU A 106 21.26 -16.02 10.82
CA GLU A 106 21.96 -16.87 9.86
C GLU A 106 20.98 -17.65 8.99
N LEU A 107 21.17 -17.54 7.69
CA LEU A 107 20.33 -18.23 6.72
C LEU A 107 20.75 -19.70 6.57
N PRO A 108 19.79 -20.63 6.36
CA PRO A 108 20.11 -21.97 5.92
C PRO A 108 20.94 -21.96 4.63
N PRO A 109 21.84 -22.95 4.41
CA PRO A 109 22.73 -22.96 3.23
C PRO A 109 21.99 -22.81 1.90
N GLU A 110 20.83 -23.44 1.74
CA GLU A 110 20.00 -23.34 0.53
C GLU A 110 19.48 -21.89 0.26
N LEU A 111 19.09 -21.17 1.32
CA LEU A 111 18.67 -19.77 1.20
C LEU A 111 19.86 -18.82 1.03
N GLN A 112 20.99 -19.15 1.64
CA GLN A 112 22.23 -18.39 1.45
C GLN A 112 22.71 -18.47 0.00
N GLU A 113 22.64 -19.65 -0.62
CA GLU A 113 22.94 -19.82 -2.05
C GLU A 113 22.07 -18.94 -2.94
N ILE A 114 20.76 -18.86 -2.65
CA ILE A 114 19.84 -17.94 -3.34
C ILE A 114 20.26 -16.49 -3.13
N LYS A 115 20.60 -16.12 -1.90
CA LYS A 115 21.02 -14.75 -1.56
C LYS A 115 22.29 -14.35 -2.32
N ASP A 116 23.26 -15.23 -2.38
CA ASP A 116 24.54 -15.01 -3.06
C ASP A 116 24.40 -14.96 -4.58
N GLY A 117 23.53 -15.81 -5.15
CA GLY A 117 23.21 -15.88 -6.57
C GLY A 117 22.45 -14.67 -7.14
N ARG A 118 21.76 -13.92 -6.28
CA ARG A 118 20.93 -12.75 -6.68
C ARG A 118 20.11 -13.00 -7.97
N PRO A 119 19.26 -14.02 -7.99
CA PRO A 119 18.64 -14.50 -9.25
C PRO A 119 17.81 -13.44 -9.98
N GLY A 120 17.27 -12.46 -9.29
CA GLY A 120 16.44 -11.42 -9.87
C GLY A 120 15.26 -11.96 -10.68
N VAL A 121 14.70 -11.14 -11.58
CA VAL A 121 13.58 -11.53 -12.46
C VAL A 121 14.00 -12.63 -13.45
N ASN A 122 15.22 -12.57 -13.97
CA ASN A 122 15.72 -13.58 -14.89
C ASN A 122 15.86 -14.95 -14.23
N GLY A 123 16.24 -14.99 -12.95
CA GLY A 123 16.31 -16.22 -12.16
C GLY A 123 14.93 -16.88 -11.98
N LEU A 124 13.90 -16.07 -11.83
CA LEU A 124 12.52 -16.57 -11.75
C LEU A 124 12.05 -17.12 -13.10
N LEU A 125 12.31 -16.39 -14.20
CA LEU A 125 11.89 -16.78 -15.55
C LEU A 125 12.65 -18.01 -16.07
N ASN A 126 13.90 -18.19 -15.68
CA ASN A 126 14.75 -19.30 -16.11
C ASN A 126 14.73 -20.48 -15.10
N GLU A 127 13.82 -20.43 -14.11
CA GLU A 127 13.67 -21.47 -13.07
C GLU A 127 14.97 -21.75 -12.27
N THR A 128 15.90 -20.80 -12.26
CA THR A 128 17.13 -20.90 -11.44
C THR A 128 16.88 -20.56 -9.97
N LEU A 129 15.77 -19.89 -9.66
CA LEU A 129 15.32 -19.66 -8.29
C LEU A 129 14.61 -20.92 -7.77
N SER A 130 15.16 -21.53 -6.73
CA SER A 130 14.54 -22.71 -6.10
C SER A 130 13.28 -22.31 -5.32
N LEU A 131 12.12 -22.41 -5.96
CA LEU A 131 10.82 -22.19 -5.29
C LEU A 131 10.58 -23.21 -4.18
N GLN A 132 11.07 -24.46 -4.36
CA GLN A 132 10.96 -25.51 -3.33
C GLN A 132 11.67 -25.14 -2.02
N ALA A 133 12.84 -24.49 -2.11
CA ALA A 133 13.55 -24.01 -0.92
C ALA A 133 12.74 -22.91 -0.20
N LEU A 134 12.12 -21.99 -0.93
CA LEU A 134 11.28 -20.95 -0.34
C LEU A 134 10.06 -21.54 0.38
N GLU A 135 9.40 -22.52 -0.22
CA GLU A 135 8.26 -23.21 0.40
C GLU A 135 8.67 -24.02 1.62
N LYS A 136 9.78 -24.77 1.54
CA LYS A 136 10.33 -25.59 2.63
C LYS A 136 10.59 -24.75 3.89
N TYR A 137 11.18 -23.57 3.72
CA TYR A 137 11.50 -22.67 4.82
C TYR A 137 10.38 -21.66 5.13
N LYS A 138 9.26 -21.70 4.41
CA LYS A 138 8.13 -20.78 4.56
C LYS A 138 8.58 -19.33 4.52
N VAL A 139 9.27 -18.94 3.46
CA VAL A 139 9.80 -17.59 3.26
C VAL A 139 9.45 -17.05 1.89
N THR A 140 9.38 -15.74 1.80
CA THR A 140 9.35 -15.00 0.53
C THR A 140 10.70 -14.35 0.29
N TYR A 141 11.08 -14.24 -0.98
CA TYR A 141 12.30 -13.57 -1.43
C TYR A 141 11.94 -12.30 -2.19
N THR A 142 12.57 -11.20 -1.84
CA THR A 142 12.31 -9.87 -2.42
C THR A 142 13.46 -9.40 -3.30
N HIS A 143 13.17 -8.46 -4.22
CA HIS A 143 14.15 -7.95 -5.18
C HIS A 143 15.39 -7.31 -4.53
N ASN A 144 15.25 -6.75 -3.34
CA ASN A 144 16.38 -6.22 -2.54
C ASN A 144 17.21 -7.31 -1.84
N ASN A 145 17.02 -8.57 -2.23
CA ASN A 145 17.78 -9.72 -1.73
C ASN A 145 17.56 -10.04 -0.25
N GLU A 146 16.34 -9.79 0.25
CA GLU A 146 15.95 -10.08 1.62
C GLU A 146 14.85 -11.13 1.69
N PHE A 147 14.82 -11.87 2.81
CA PHE A 147 13.84 -12.91 3.06
C PHE A 147 12.88 -12.50 4.17
N TYR A 148 11.60 -12.81 4.00
CA TYR A 148 10.56 -12.57 4.99
C TYR A 148 9.83 -13.89 5.30
N LYS A 149 9.60 -14.16 6.59
CA LYS A 149 8.86 -15.34 7.07
C LYS A 149 7.39 -15.23 6.68
N THR A 150 6.77 -16.37 6.31
CA THR A 150 5.34 -16.45 5.94
C THR A 150 4.52 -17.31 6.91
N ASP A 151 5.15 -17.82 7.96
CA ASP A 151 4.49 -18.62 9.00
C ASP A 151 3.45 -17.81 9.79
N LYS A 152 3.68 -16.51 9.93
CA LYS A 152 2.79 -15.58 10.60
C LYS A 152 2.69 -14.28 9.79
N GLN A 153 1.48 -13.74 9.66
CA GLN A 153 1.28 -12.45 9.02
C GLN A 153 1.90 -11.32 9.85
N GLY A 154 2.70 -10.49 9.20
CA GLY A 154 3.29 -9.31 9.82
C GLY A 154 2.25 -8.21 10.09
N PHE A 155 2.56 -7.29 11.02
CA PHE A 155 1.62 -6.22 11.37
C PHE A 155 1.41 -5.22 10.23
N LEU A 156 2.43 -4.94 9.40
CA LEU A 156 2.26 -4.05 8.24
C LEU A 156 1.35 -4.66 7.16
N PRO A 157 1.54 -5.92 6.72
CA PRO A 157 0.60 -6.60 5.84
C PRO A 157 -0.83 -6.61 6.37
N GLU A 158 -1.01 -6.90 7.67
CA GLU A 158 -2.33 -6.88 8.32
C GLU A 158 -2.99 -5.50 8.25
N MET A 159 -2.26 -4.44 8.58
CA MET A 159 -2.74 -3.06 8.47
C MET A 159 -3.07 -2.68 7.02
N MET A 160 -2.23 -3.08 6.05
CA MET A 160 -2.49 -2.82 4.63
C MET A 160 -3.76 -3.52 4.17
N GLN A 161 -3.97 -4.76 4.58
CA GLN A 161 -5.18 -5.52 4.27
C GLN A 161 -6.42 -4.83 4.83
N GLU A 162 -6.42 -4.45 6.11
CA GLU A 162 -7.54 -3.76 6.75
C GLU A 162 -7.88 -2.44 6.05
N LEU A 163 -6.87 -1.63 5.73
CA LEU A 163 -7.06 -0.35 5.04
C LEU A 163 -7.58 -0.55 3.62
N TYR A 164 -7.09 -1.56 2.91
CA TYR A 164 -7.53 -1.88 1.56
C TYR A 164 -8.99 -2.36 1.54
N ASP A 165 -9.35 -3.26 2.44
CA ASP A 165 -10.72 -3.80 2.56
C ASP A 165 -11.72 -2.69 2.91
N ASN A 166 -11.35 -1.82 3.85
CA ASN A 166 -12.14 -0.63 4.18
C ASN A 166 -12.30 0.29 2.96
N ARG A 167 -11.23 0.54 2.21
CA ARG A 167 -11.28 1.34 0.98
C ARG A 167 -12.25 0.75 -0.04
N VAL A 168 -12.18 -0.56 -0.28
CA VAL A 168 -13.08 -1.26 -1.21
C VAL A 168 -14.52 -1.15 -0.75
N LYS A 169 -14.79 -1.43 0.53
CA LYS A 169 -16.11 -1.32 1.14
C LYS A 169 -16.72 0.07 0.95
N TYR A 170 -15.99 1.12 1.33
CA TYR A 170 -16.51 2.49 1.21
C TYR A 170 -16.63 2.95 -0.24
N LYS A 171 -15.75 2.48 -1.14
CA LYS A 171 -15.89 2.74 -2.57
C LYS A 171 -17.18 2.15 -3.14
N LEU A 172 -17.53 0.93 -2.77
CA LEU A 172 -18.78 0.29 -3.20
C LEU A 172 -20.01 1.04 -2.65
N LEU A 173 -20.01 1.39 -1.37
CA LEU A 173 -21.07 2.19 -0.75
C LEU A 173 -21.24 3.55 -1.43
N MET A 174 -20.13 4.21 -1.77
CA MET A 174 -20.16 5.47 -2.52
C MET A 174 -20.79 5.30 -3.92
N ILE A 175 -20.45 4.23 -4.63
CA ILE A 175 -21.00 3.96 -5.96
C ILE A 175 -22.51 3.70 -5.86
N GLU A 176 -22.96 2.94 -4.88
CA GLU A 176 -24.38 2.68 -4.64
C GLU A 176 -25.14 3.97 -4.29
N ALA A 177 -24.58 4.80 -3.42
CA ALA A 177 -25.17 6.08 -3.05
C ALA A 177 -25.28 7.02 -4.26
N LYS A 178 -24.26 7.08 -5.11
CA LYS A 178 -24.32 7.86 -6.37
C LYS A 178 -25.42 7.36 -7.31
N LYS A 179 -25.52 6.07 -7.52
CA LYS A 179 -26.59 5.47 -8.34
C LYS A 179 -27.99 5.76 -7.80
N LYS A 180 -28.17 5.76 -6.49
CA LYS A 180 -29.44 6.13 -5.86
C LYS A 180 -29.76 7.60 -6.10
N LEU A 181 -28.79 8.48 -5.91
CA LEU A 181 -28.95 9.92 -6.14
C LEU A 181 -29.31 10.25 -7.58
N GLU A 182 -28.67 9.61 -8.56
CA GLU A 182 -28.99 9.79 -9.98
C GLU A 182 -30.44 9.36 -10.28
N LYS A 183 -30.86 8.20 -9.79
CA LYS A 183 -32.25 7.74 -9.96
C LYS A 183 -33.29 8.67 -9.35
N GLU A 184 -32.97 9.30 -8.22
CA GLU A 184 -33.87 10.27 -7.59
C GLU A 184 -33.92 11.60 -8.38
N LYS A 185 -32.81 12.04 -8.95
CA LYS A 185 -32.78 13.21 -9.85
C LYS A 185 -33.65 12.97 -11.09
N ASP A 186 -33.43 11.86 -11.77
CA ASP A 186 -34.24 11.47 -12.94
C ASP A 186 -35.74 11.41 -12.64
N ARG A 187 -36.10 10.93 -11.44
CA ARG A 187 -37.51 10.89 -11.00
C ARG A 187 -38.09 12.28 -10.77
N LYS A 188 -37.32 13.21 -10.21
CA LYS A 188 -37.75 14.60 -10.01
C LYS A 188 -37.91 15.34 -11.34
N GLU A 189 -36.93 15.24 -12.24
CA GLU A 189 -36.99 15.81 -13.57
C GLU A 189 -38.20 15.30 -14.39
N LYS A 190 -38.47 13.98 -14.36
CA LYS A 190 -39.64 13.41 -15.01
C LYS A 190 -40.97 13.90 -14.43
N LYS A 191 -41.03 14.16 -13.12
CA LYS A 191 -42.24 14.74 -12.49
C LYS A 191 -42.45 16.21 -12.86
N GLU A 192 -41.37 16.99 -12.96
CA GLU A 192 -41.42 18.41 -13.37
C GLU A 192 -41.81 18.55 -14.83
N LEU A 193 -41.44 17.63 -15.72
CA LEU A 193 -41.82 17.61 -17.14
C LEU A 193 -43.25 17.10 -17.41
N SER A 194 -43.89 16.45 -16.43
CA SER A 194 -45.25 15.89 -16.53
C SER A 194 -46.33 16.80 -15.93
N ASN A 195 -45.97 17.92 -15.31
CA ASN A 195 -46.84 18.96 -14.82
C ASN A 195 -46.78 20.19 -15.73
#